data_7f7ddbd29d26ba226171f378fc21a6eb
#
_entry.id   7f7ddbd29d26ba226171f378fc21a6eb
#
_cell.length_a   1.000
_cell.length_b   1.000
_cell.length_c   1.000
_cell.angle_alpha   90.00
_cell.angle_beta   90.00
_cell.angle_gamma   90.00
#
_symmetry.space_group_name_H-M   'P 1'
#
loop_
_entity.id
_entity.type
_entity.pdbx_description
1 polymer ?
#
loop_
_entity_poly.entity_id
_entity_poly.type
_entity_poly.pdbx_seq_one_letter_code
_entity_poly.pdbx_strand_id
1 'polypeptide(L)'
;LAFAPLLPSTPPGAEPVSSTPFVLGDDQRVPLRLTVTRGVLGMELYQPIELGPLDVTRLSITLPNLKFPLDLSGGVPQFRHRRGELERAVLKSSLSRLARHFESHLGDVLGELVRPVAVFARPQGIGVGLVGQGRALAFDLLWVPEERHARFVVSDARGVGLPGAALGFALRALDRVLGGLGVRRGRVISIPDAGASLARVLLPAVGARAPSARRVRFGALLIDGDTLQVELDAAFAPGEHTPLGTRALELARLVTSADDALSRGAIDEARAGYLLALEQAPRHPELVRSIADIDLQVPERAEAALGMVIESMPAIRAGLTGAELLWRVGDFDGARQALSEAAALEQYAPLAALLWCRCAERDTSVIERRNALDRAVSLSPGLSLPRLRRFAARLGHGDSAGALADAEHLEAMTTGARGKHDSNLHAARAFFAAGFVREARRCFERALRYAPDDARATAGLARTLLESGQRERATTLLARAVTLSERHGQPDADALIDLAMVLAADLKDLPQAIARARQVSAASPRYVEARRLEARWRADLGDVAGASLCFGRMREAIELSPEPPANAAQFLLEAAEFEQDVERDVLAAERHLAVALRVAPRDARIAERYRAIAAEAALAVRARSRS
;
A
#
# COMPACT_ATOMS: atom_id res chain seq x y z
N LEU A 1 3.36 16.09 -17.39
CA LEU A 1 2.42 14.95 -17.35
C LEU A 1 1.18 15.41 -16.58
N ALA A 2 0.15 15.77 -17.33
CA ALA A 2 -1.14 16.19 -16.81
C ALA A 2 -1.82 14.95 -16.19
N PHE A 3 -1.95 14.92 -14.86
CA PHE A 3 -2.84 13.99 -14.19
C PHE A 3 -4.27 14.52 -14.30
N ALA A 4 -5.05 13.92 -15.19
CA ALA A 4 -6.49 14.02 -15.14
C ALA A 4 -6.99 13.54 -13.77
N PRO A 5 -8.08 14.13 -13.22
CA PRO A 5 -8.64 13.65 -11.96
C PRO A 5 -9.18 12.23 -12.20
N LEU A 6 -8.49 11.24 -11.68
CA LEU A 6 -9.02 9.90 -11.52
C LEU A 6 -10.05 9.93 -10.37
N LEU A 7 -11.23 10.43 -10.66
CA LEU A 7 -12.41 9.85 -10.07
C LEU A 7 -12.44 8.42 -10.62
N PRO A 8 -12.54 7.39 -9.79
CA PRO A 8 -12.80 6.06 -10.30
C PRO A 8 -14.12 6.14 -11.07
N SER A 9 -14.04 6.08 -12.41
CA SER A 9 -15.17 5.69 -13.21
C SER A 9 -15.50 4.28 -12.73
N THR A 10 -16.59 4.15 -12.00
CA THR A 10 -17.17 2.88 -11.60
C THR A 10 -17.26 2.04 -12.86
N PRO A 11 -16.58 0.90 -12.97
CA PRO A 11 -16.80 0.01 -14.10
C PRO A 11 -18.28 -0.38 -14.09
N PRO A 12 -18.95 -0.45 -15.25
CA PRO A 12 -20.33 -0.84 -15.31
C PRO A 12 -20.45 -2.27 -14.74
N GLY A 13 -21.11 -2.41 -13.58
CA GLY A 13 -21.26 -3.67 -12.86
C GLY A 13 -20.45 -3.80 -11.55
N ALA A 14 -19.66 -2.82 -11.15
CA ALA A 14 -19.19 -2.75 -9.78
C ALA A 14 -20.37 -2.25 -8.93
N GLU A 15 -20.87 -3.10 -8.06
CA GLU A 15 -21.69 -2.63 -6.95
C GLU A 15 -20.96 -1.47 -6.29
N PRO A 16 -21.65 -0.36 -5.96
CA PRO A 16 -21.03 0.75 -5.26
C PRO A 16 -20.34 0.13 -4.05
N VAL A 17 -19.05 0.41 -3.89
CA VAL A 17 -18.32 0.11 -2.66
C VAL A 17 -19.20 0.66 -1.57
N SER A 18 -19.87 -0.26 -0.90
CA SER A 18 -20.73 -0.01 0.20
C SER A 18 -19.94 0.82 1.20
N SER A 19 -20.04 2.16 1.12
CA SER A 19 -20.24 2.89 2.34
C SER A 19 -21.48 2.23 2.91
N THR A 20 -21.29 1.15 3.69
CA THR A 20 -22.42 0.52 4.36
C THR A 20 -23.09 1.68 5.05
N PRO A 21 -24.26 2.15 4.57
CA PRO A 21 -25.03 3.05 5.36
C PRO A 21 -25.16 2.28 6.67
N PHE A 22 -24.89 2.96 7.78
CA PHE A 22 -25.15 2.39 9.09
C PHE A 22 -26.62 1.98 9.09
N VAL A 23 -26.87 0.74 8.66
CA VAL A 23 -28.17 0.12 8.73
C VAL A 23 -28.30 -0.22 10.21
N LEU A 24 -29.01 0.64 10.93
CA LEU A 24 -29.62 0.25 12.19
C LEU A 24 -30.35 -1.07 11.88
N GLY A 25 -29.86 -2.18 12.42
CA GLY A 25 -30.61 -3.43 12.35
C GLY A 25 -32.04 -3.15 12.84
N ASP A 26 -33.02 -3.81 12.28
CA ASP A 26 -34.44 -3.59 12.54
C ASP A 26 -34.81 -3.52 14.04
N ASP A 27 -33.97 -4.02 14.93
CA ASP A 27 -34.11 -4.00 16.40
C ASP A 27 -33.34 -2.88 17.12
N GLN A 28 -32.49 -2.09 16.47
CA GLN A 28 -31.77 -0.99 17.12
C GLN A 28 -32.57 0.30 17.04
N ARG A 29 -33.29 0.60 18.13
CA ARG A 29 -33.92 1.91 18.34
C ARG A 29 -32.84 2.98 18.39
N VAL A 30 -32.98 4.04 17.57
CA VAL A 30 -32.13 5.22 17.65
C VAL A 30 -32.19 5.75 19.07
N PRO A 31 -31.08 5.85 19.81
CA PRO A 31 -31.10 6.23 21.21
C PRO A 31 -31.28 7.76 21.39
N LEU A 32 -32.39 8.28 20.85
CA LEU A 32 -32.75 9.68 20.89
C LEU A 32 -33.94 9.90 21.84
N ARG A 33 -33.76 10.83 22.80
CA ARG A 33 -34.82 11.36 23.62
C ARG A 33 -35.44 12.55 22.91
N LEU A 34 -36.75 12.57 22.79
CA LEU A 34 -37.51 13.69 22.23
C LEU A 34 -38.11 14.51 23.36
N THR A 35 -37.89 15.81 23.34
CA THR A 35 -38.48 16.77 24.26
C THR A 35 -39.22 17.84 23.48
N VAL A 36 -40.43 18.18 23.92
CA VAL A 36 -41.25 19.21 23.28
C VAL A 36 -41.47 20.36 24.28
N THR A 37 -41.00 21.56 23.91
CA THR A 37 -41.15 22.73 24.74
C THR A 37 -41.47 23.95 23.88
N ARG A 38 -42.63 24.55 24.11
CA ARG A 38 -43.05 25.85 23.48
C ARG A 38 -42.90 25.88 21.96
N GLY A 39 -43.28 24.80 21.23
CA GLY A 39 -43.21 24.74 19.78
C GLY A 39 -41.82 24.38 19.23
N VAL A 40 -40.91 23.95 20.06
CA VAL A 40 -39.59 23.44 19.70
C VAL A 40 -39.52 21.97 20.08
N LEU A 41 -39.10 21.14 19.13
CA LEU A 41 -38.75 19.73 19.40
C LEU A 41 -37.25 19.63 19.59
N GLY A 42 -36.84 19.28 20.81
CA GLY A 42 -35.46 18.89 21.11
C GLY A 42 -35.26 17.39 20.89
N MET A 43 -34.15 17.07 20.30
CA MET A 43 -33.68 15.70 20.12
C MET A 43 -32.31 15.55 20.76
N GLU A 44 -32.22 14.71 21.77
CA GLU A 44 -30.97 14.49 22.51
C GLU A 44 -30.58 13.02 22.48
N LEU A 45 -29.29 12.79 22.27
CA LEU A 45 -28.71 11.45 22.33
C LEU A 45 -28.57 11.03 23.81
N TYR A 46 -29.13 9.89 24.20
CA TYR A 46 -29.01 9.36 25.56
C TYR A 46 -28.04 8.17 25.69
N GLN A 47 -27.62 7.58 24.56
CA GLN A 47 -26.57 6.56 24.50
C GLN A 47 -25.58 6.92 23.38
N PRO A 48 -24.28 6.66 23.54
CA PRO A 48 -23.30 6.90 22.49
C PRO A 48 -23.59 6.11 21.21
N ILE A 49 -23.32 6.74 20.08
CA ILE A 49 -23.40 6.09 18.75
C ILE A 49 -22.00 6.03 18.15
N GLU A 50 -21.61 4.86 17.67
CA GLU A 50 -20.37 4.69 16.93
C GLU A 50 -20.55 5.08 15.46
N LEU A 51 -19.65 5.93 14.96
CA LEU A 51 -19.64 6.41 13.58
C LEU A 51 -18.22 6.32 13.00
N GLY A 52 -17.91 5.16 12.41
CA GLY A 52 -16.57 4.89 11.91
C GLY A 52 -15.53 4.97 13.05
N PRO A 53 -14.52 5.87 12.95
CA PRO A 53 -13.52 6.01 14.01
C PRO A 53 -14.00 6.85 15.20
N LEU A 54 -15.16 7.49 15.13
CA LEU A 54 -15.66 8.43 16.11
C LEU A 54 -16.85 7.88 16.89
N ASP A 55 -16.90 8.18 18.16
CA ASP A 55 -18.06 7.97 19.02
C ASP A 55 -18.74 9.32 19.25
N VAL A 56 -20.00 9.44 18.88
CA VAL A 56 -20.84 10.59 19.25
C VAL A 56 -21.40 10.29 20.62
N THR A 57 -20.86 10.93 21.64
CA THR A 57 -21.26 10.70 23.04
C THR A 57 -22.37 11.64 23.49
N ARG A 58 -22.49 12.80 22.86
CA ARG A 58 -23.59 13.73 23.03
C ARG A 58 -23.97 14.36 21.71
N LEU A 59 -25.26 14.50 21.48
CA LEU A 59 -25.81 15.21 20.33
C LEU A 59 -27.11 15.87 20.77
N SER A 60 -27.24 17.18 20.57
CA SER A 60 -28.46 17.93 20.81
C SER A 60 -28.82 18.72 19.55
N ILE A 61 -30.02 18.48 19.05
CA ILE A 61 -30.58 19.10 17.84
C ILE A 61 -31.95 19.69 18.22
N THR A 62 -32.23 20.91 17.79
CA THR A 62 -33.54 21.53 17.93
C THR A 62 -34.24 21.70 16.60
N LEU A 63 -35.52 21.39 16.57
CA LEU A 63 -36.41 21.69 15.44
C LEU A 63 -37.37 22.80 15.88
N PRO A 64 -37.14 24.04 15.44
CA PRO A 64 -38.01 25.17 15.77
C PRO A 64 -39.29 25.21 14.95
N ASN A 65 -40.27 26.02 15.38
CA ASN A 65 -41.48 26.32 14.63
C ASN A 65 -42.38 25.11 14.34
N LEU A 66 -42.54 24.23 15.29
CA LEU A 66 -43.50 23.14 15.21
C LEU A 66 -44.90 23.63 15.55
N LYS A 67 -45.87 23.32 14.68
CA LYS A 67 -47.27 23.56 14.93
C LYS A 67 -47.89 22.35 15.64
N PHE A 68 -48.69 22.63 16.68
CA PHE A 68 -49.41 21.60 17.40
C PHE A 68 -50.85 21.45 16.88
N PRO A 69 -51.47 20.24 16.93
CA PRO A 69 -50.95 19.00 17.50
C PRO A 69 -49.87 18.38 16.57
N LEU A 70 -48.86 17.76 17.20
CA LEU A 70 -47.77 17.07 16.52
C LEU A 70 -48.18 15.62 16.31
N ASP A 71 -48.28 15.19 15.05
CA ASP A 71 -48.43 13.79 14.72
C ASP A 71 -47.04 13.12 14.78
N LEU A 72 -46.85 12.23 15.74
CA LEU A 72 -45.64 11.42 15.90
C LEU A 72 -45.78 10.00 15.35
N SER A 73 -46.96 9.64 14.80
CA SER A 73 -47.25 8.29 14.35
C SER A 73 -46.36 7.79 13.23
N GLY A 74 -45.79 8.70 12.42
CA GLY A 74 -44.83 8.38 11.35
C GLY A 74 -43.36 8.34 11.77
N GLY A 75 -43.04 8.54 13.05
CA GLY A 75 -41.69 8.51 13.58
C GLY A 75 -40.75 9.56 12.97
N VAL A 76 -39.44 9.33 13.09
CA VAL A 76 -38.36 10.22 12.57
C VAL A 76 -38.51 10.58 11.08
N PRO A 77 -38.94 9.68 10.18
CA PRO A 77 -39.12 9.99 8.77
C PRO A 77 -40.05 11.17 8.47
N GLN A 78 -41.02 11.47 9.32
CA GLN A 78 -41.91 12.64 9.14
C GLN A 78 -41.15 13.98 9.24
N PHE A 79 -40.04 13.99 9.96
CA PHE A 79 -39.24 15.20 10.17
C PHE A 79 -38.10 15.33 9.14
N ARG A 80 -37.92 14.35 8.23
CA ARG A 80 -36.83 14.32 7.22
C ARG A 80 -36.76 15.55 6.32
N HIS A 81 -37.89 16.26 6.13
CA HIS A 81 -37.96 17.47 5.30
C HIS A 81 -37.69 18.75 6.10
N ARG A 82 -37.70 18.69 7.43
CA ARG A 82 -37.44 19.85 8.29
C ARG A 82 -35.95 19.95 8.60
N ARG A 83 -35.43 21.16 8.60
CA ARG A 83 -34.05 21.45 8.91
C ARG A 83 -33.96 21.85 10.38
N GLY A 84 -33.36 20.98 11.20
CA GLY A 84 -33.04 21.28 12.60
C GLY A 84 -31.83 22.20 12.73
N GLU A 85 -31.59 22.66 13.93
CA GLU A 85 -30.38 23.37 14.33
C GLU A 85 -29.57 22.47 15.28
N LEU A 86 -28.28 22.30 15.01
CA LEU A 86 -27.36 21.63 15.92
C LEU A 86 -27.02 22.61 17.06
N GLU A 87 -27.24 22.17 18.28
CA GLU A 87 -26.93 22.96 19.48
C GLU A 87 -25.63 22.49 20.13
N ARG A 88 -25.43 21.18 20.21
CA ARG A 88 -24.24 20.58 20.82
C ARG A 88 -23.92 19.23 20.23
N ALA A 89 -22.63 18.94 20.10
CA ALA A 89 -22.12 17.60 19.81
C ALA A 89 -20.80 17.38 20.54
N VAL A 90 -20.61 16.18 21.08
CA VAL A 90 -19.34 15.74 21.67
C VAL A 90 -18.90 14.47 20.98
N LEU A 91 -17.73 14.54 20.37
CA LEU A 91 -17.10 13.47 19.62
C LEU A 91 -15.91 12.96 20.40
N LYS A 92 -15.78 11.65 20.49
CA LYS A 92 -14.63 10.99 21.11
C LYS A 92 -14.05 9.98 20.14
N SER A 93 -12.76 9.75 20.26
CA SER A 93 -12.06 8.64 19.58
C SER A 93 -10.84 8.24 20.36
N SER A 94 -10.43 6.98 20.31
CA SER A 94 -9.09 6.63 20.74
C SER A 94 -8.07 6.91 19.64
N LEU A 95 -6.86 7.33 20.02
CA LEU A 95 -5.77 7.57 19.07
C LEU A 95 -5.43 6.28 18.29
N SER A 96 -5.50 5.14 18.97
CA SER A 96 -5.31 3.82 18.36
C SER A 96 -6.41 3.45 17.35
N ARG A 97 -7.66 3.88 17.58
CA ARG A 97 -8.77 3.69 16.64
C ARG A 97 -8.65 4.60 15.43
N LEU A 98 -8.21 5.85 15.63
CA LEU A 98 -7.88 6.77 14.55
C LEU A 98 -6.73 6.25 13.69
N ALA A 99 -5.66 5.73 14.30
CA ALA A 99 -4.55 5.13 13.58
C ALA A 99 -5.00 4.00 12.66
N ARG A 100 -5.82 3.07 13.16
CA ARG A 100 -6.40 1.97 12.36
C ARG A 100 -7.32 2.47 11.23
N HIS A 101 -8.10 3.50 11.49
CA HIS A 101 -8.95 4.10 10.48
C HIS A 101 -8.13 4.75 9.36
N PHE A 102 -7.09 5.51 9.71
CA PHE A 102 -6.17 6.05 8.72
C PHE A 102 -5.45 4.94 7.94
N GLU A 103 -5.05 3.86 8.61
CA GLU A 103 -4.41 2.72 7.96
C GLU A 103 -5.31 2.05 6.90
N SER A 104 -6.60 1.89 7.21
CA SER A 104 -7.55 1.31 6.27
C SER A 104 -7.85 2.22 5.08
N HIS A 105 -8.01 3.52 5.29
CA HIS A 105 -8.41 4.46 4.23
C HIS A 105 -7.25 5.02 3.42
N LEU A 106 -6.08 5.20 4.03
CA LEU A 106 -4.89 5.63 3.29
C LEU A 106 -4.35 4.52 2.39
N GLY A 107 -4.47 3.25 2.81
CA GLY A 107 -4.15 2.11 1.97
C GLY A 107 -4.96 2.09 0.67
N ASP A 108 -6.25 2.41 0.74
CA ASP A 108 -7.14 2.45 -0.42
C ASP A 108 -6.84 3.64 -1.37
N VAL A 109 -6.37 4.78 -0.82
CA VAL A 109 -6.12 6.02 -1.59
C VAL A 109 -4.69 6.12 -2.11
N LEU A 110 -3.71 5.71 -1.30
CA LEU A 110 -2.28 5.85 -1.58
C LEU A 110 -1.62 4.53 -2.03
N GLY A 111 -2.40 3.46 -2.10
CA GLY A 111 -1.92 2.11 -2.33
C GLY A 111 -1.12 1.59 -1.13
N GLU A 112 -0.46 0.45 -1.30
CA GLU A 112 0.40 -0.15 -0.26
C GLU A 112 1.65 0.68 0.08
N LEU A 113 1.82 1.84 -0.56
CA LEU A 113 3.01 2.67 -0.50
C LEU A 113 3.15 3.43 0.82
N VAL A 114 2.05 3.78 1.47
CA VAL A 114 2.06 4.57 2.72
C VAL A 114 1.02 4.03 3.69
N ARG A 115 1.47 3.57 4.85
CA ARG A 115 0.58 3.16 5.95
C ARG A 115 0.81 4.06 7.16
N PRO A 116 -0.24 4.53 7.86
CA PRO A 116 -0.07 5.21 9.13
C PRO A 116 0.59 4.24 10.12
N VAL A 117 1.57 4.76 10.84
CA VAL A 117 2.31 3.98 11.83
C VAL A 117 1.69 4.16 13.20
N ALA A 118 1.39 5.42 13.53
CA ALA A 118 0.86 5.81 14.83
C ALA A 118 0.15 7.16 14.75
N VAL A 119 -0.84 7.34 15.63
CA VAL A 119 -1.40 8.63 16.01
C VAL A 119 -1.11 8.79 17.48
N PHE A 120 -0.52 9.91 17.89
CA PHE A 120 -0.10 10.17 19.27
C PHE A 120 -0.50 11.57 19.73
N ALA A 121 -0.66 11.75 21.03
CA ALA A 121 -1.07 13.00 21.64
C ALA A 121 0.00 14.10 21.49
N ARG A 122 -0.46 15.33 21.26
CA ARG A 122 0.35 16.56 21.29
C ARG A 122 -0.37 17.64 22.10
N PRO A 123 0.33 18.62 22.66
CA PRO A 123 -0.28 19.60 23.56
C PRO A 123 -1.46 20.38 22.98
N GLN A 124 -1.59 20.52 21.68
CA GLN A 124 -2.72 21.22 21.02
C GLN A 124 -3.08 20.55 19.69
N GLY A 125 -3.00 19.23 19.63
CA GLY A 125 -3.26 18.52 18.40
C GLY A 125 -2.85 17.06 18.49
N ILE A 126 -2.61 16.47 17.34
CA ILE A 126 -2.15 15.09 17.22
C ILE A 126 -0.89 15.03 16.39
N GLY A 127 0.00 14.11 16.74
CA GLY A 127 1.09 13.70 15.88
C GLY A 127 0.67 12.51 15.01
N VAL A 128 1.06 12.53 13.74
CA VAL A 128 0.78 11.46 12.78
C VAL A 128 2.08 10.93 12.22
N GLY A 129 2.27 9.62 12.29
CA GLY A 129 3.39 8.92 11.66
C GLY A 129 2.93 8.06 10.49
N LEU A 130 3.59 8.18 9.36
CA LEU A 130 3.33 7.44 8.13
C LEU A 130 4.58 6.67 7.72
N VAL A 131 4.42 5.42 7.32
CA VAL A 131 5.53 4.60 6.82
C VAL A 131 5.16 3.96 5.50
N GLY A 132 6.07 3.94 4.56
CA GLY A 132 5.90 3.22 3.31
C GLY A 132 7.22 2.99 2.59
N GLN A 133 7.43 1.81 2.05
CA GLN A 133 8.61 1.43 1.25
C GLN A 133 9.96 1.83 1.86
N GLY A 134 10.13 1.65 3.18
CA GLY A 134 11.37 2.00 3.88
C GLY A 134 11.59 3.51 4.07
N ARG A 135 10.54 4.31 3.89
CA ARG A 135 10.51 5.75 4.15
C ARG A 135 9.51 6.04 5.24
N ALA A 136 9.74 7.06 6.02
CA ALA A 136 8.80 7.51 7.03
C ALA A 136 8.65 9.01 7.00
N LEU A 137 7.46 9.46 7.35
CA LEU A 137 7.14 10.85 7.59
C LEU A 137 6.34 10.92 8.88
N ALA A 138 6.71 11.82 9.77
CA ALA A 138 5.88 12.19 10.91
C ALA A 138 5.72 13.71 10.94
N PHE A 139 4.54 14.16 11.34
CA PHE A 139 4.23 15.57 11.48
C PHE A 139 3.18 15.77 12.56
N ASP A 140 3.12 16.97 13.09
CA ASP A 140 2.11 17.36 14.06
C ASP A 140 1.00 18.14 13.35
N LEU A 141 -0.24 17.83 13.68
CA LEU A 141 -1.43 18.58 13.29
C LEU A 141 -1.88 19.40 14.50
N LEU A 142 -1.50 20.66 14.51
CA LEU A 142 -1.89 21.59 15.57
C LEU A 142 -3.31 22.08 15.30
N TRP A 143 -4.16 21.99 16.30
CA TRP A 143 -5.53 22.50 16.27
C TRP A 143 -5.55 24.00 16.53
N VAL A 144 -6.09 24.75 15.58
CA VAL A 144 -6.34 26.19 15.71
C VAL A 144 -7.83 26.43 15.50
N PRO A 145 -8.63 26.53 16.57
CA PRO A 145 -10.06 26.76 16.46
C PRO A 145 -10.34 28.17 15.93
N GLU A 146 -11.21 28.27 14.97
CA GLU A 146 -11.85 29.50 14.53
C GLU A 146 -13.37 29.38 14.69
N GLU A 147 -14.09 30.52 14.66
CA GLU A 147 -15.53 30.55 14.94
C GLU A 147 -16.35 29.43 14.28
N ARG A 148 -16.13 29.18 13.00
CA ARG A 148 -16.86 28.15 12.21
C ARG A 148 -15.97 27.20 11.47
N HIS A 149 -14.66 27.47 11.46
CA HIS A 149 -13.69 26.70 10.72
C HIS A 149 -12.83 25.89 11.66
N ALA A 150 -12.65 24.63 11.37
CA ALA A 150 -11.59 23.87 11.99
C ALA A 150 -10.31 24.08 11.17
N ARG A 151 -9.28 24.63 11.78
CA ARG A 151 -7.96 24.73 11.15
C ARG A 151 -6.97 23.82 11.84
N PHE A 152 -6.22 23.13 11.00
CA PHE A 152 -5.06 22.36 11.43
C PHE A 152 -3.83 22.95 10.77
N VAL A 153 -2.79 23.16 11.53
CA VAL A 153 -1.48 23.58 11.04
C VAL A 153 -0.56 22.37 11.04
N VAL A 154 -0.01 22.02 9.89
CA VAL A 154 1.01 21.00 9.78
C VAL A 154 2.34 21.59 10.23
N SER A 155 2.89 21.05 11.29
CA SER A 155 4.09 21.52 11.96
C SER A 155 5.00 20.35 12.31
N ASP A 156 6.25 20.63 12.60
CA ASP A 156 7.22 19.67 13.08
C ASP A 156 7.38 18.44 12.19
N ALA A 157 7.35 18.67 10.87
CA ALA A 157 7.54 17.60 9.90
C ALA A 157 8.96 17.04 9.99
N ARG A 158 9.04 15.72 10.08
CA ARG A 158 10.28 14.96 10.18
C ARG A 158 10.16 13.71 9.31
N GLY A 159 11.17 13.41 8.54
CA GLY A 159 11.16 12.29 7.62
C GLY A 159 12.43 11.46 7.71
N VAL A 160 12.32 10.19 7.34
CA VAL A 160 13.42 9.26 7.18
C VAL A 160 13.44 8.80 5.73
N GLY A 161 14.58 8.96 5.07
CA GLY A 161 14.74 8.57 3.67
C GLY A 161 13.91 9.38 2.68
N LEU A 162 13.43 10.57 3.08
CA LEU A 162 12.67 11.50 2.25
C LEU A 162 13.46 12.80 2.08
N PRO A 163 13.68 13.29 0.84
CA PRO A 163 14.20 14.63 0.63
C PRO A 163 13.23 15.69 1.19
N GLY A 164 13.73 16.87 1.55
CA GLY A 164 12.91 17.95 2.11
C GLY A 164 11.67 18.29 1.25
N ALA A 165 11.81 18.28 -0.07
CA ALA A 165 10.71 18.48 -1.02
C ALA A 165 9.59 17.40 -0.96
N ALA A 166 9.85 16.23 -0.36
CA ALA A 166 8.88 15.14 -0.31
C ALA A 166 7.73 15.40 0.67
N LEU A 167 7.90 16.31 1.63
CA LEU A 167 6.79 16.75 2.47
C LEU A 167 5.65 17.33 1.64
N GLY A 168 5.97 18.15 0.63
CA GLY A 168 4.96 18.69 -0.29
C GLY A 168 4.17 17.62 -1.03
N PHE A 169 4.78 16.46 -1.31
CA PHE A 169 4.08 15.31 -1.90
C PHE A 169 3.17 14.63 -0.88
N ALA A 170 3.63 14.43 0.34
CA ALA A 170 2.83 13.84 1.42
C ALA A 170 1.62 14.73 1.78
N LEU A 171 1.79 16.05 1.79
CA LEU A 171 0.71 16.99 2.00
C LEU A 171 -0.34 16.95 0.87
N ARG A 172 0.08 16.74 -0.38
CA ARG A 172 -0.86 16.51 -1.50
C ARG A 172 -1.63 15.21 -1.38
N ALA A 173 -1.01 14.18 -0.80
CA ALA A 173 -1.72 12.94 -0.49
C ALA A 173 -2.78 13.15 0.59
N LEU A 174 -2.49 13.98 1.59
CA LEU A 174 -3.46 14.36 2.63
C LEU A 174 -4.69 15.08 2.04
N ASP A 175 -4.54 15.87 0.96
CA ASP A 175 -5.67 16.50 0.26
C ASP A 175 -6.68 15.48 -0.27
N ARG A 176 -6.20 14.31 -0.72
CA ARG A 176 -7.07 13.21 -1.18
C ARG A 176 -7.82 12.55 -0.04
N VAL A 177 -7.15 12.38 1.12
CA VAL A 177 -7.77 11.81 2.32
C VAL A 177 -8.86 12.71 2.87
N LEU A 178 -8.68 14.03 2.79
CA LEU A 178 -9.70 14.99 3.21
C LEU A 178 -10.97 14.93 2.35
N GLY A 179 -10.90 14.33 1.14
CA GLY A 179 -12.07 13.97 0.34
C GLY A 179 -13.06 15.10 0.06
N GLY A 180 -12.60 16.36 -0.01
CA GLY A 180 -13.45 17.53 -0.16
C GLY A 180 -14.07 18.06 1.14
N LEU A 181 -13.78 17.46 2.28
CA LEU A 181 -14.20 17.98 3.61
C LEU A 181 -13.42 19.23 3.97
N GLY A 182 -12.20 19.39 3.48
CA GLY A 182 -11.34 20.52 3.78
C GLY A 182 -10.58 21.02 2.55
N VAL A 183 -10.03 22.23 2.69
CA VAL A 183 -9.15 22.86 1.70
C VAL A 183 -7.80 23.10 2.36
N ARG A 184 -6.75 22.58 1.74
CA ARG A 184 -5.39 22.86 2.18
C ARG A 184 -4.77 24.00 1.39
N ARG A 185 -4.12 24.92 2.06
CA ARG A 185 -3.27 25.96 1.47
C ARG A 185 -1.90 25.91 2.17
N GLY A 186 -0.90 25.43 1.44
CA GLY A 186 0.41 25.17 2.03
C GLY A 186 0.32 24.20 3.20
N ARG A 187 0.72 24.65 4.36
CA ARG A 187 0.70 23.88 5.62
C ARG A 187 -0.57 24.04 6.45
N VAL A 188 -1.53 24.82 5.99
CA VAL A 188 -2.79 25.05 6.68
C VAL A 188 -3.91 24.26 6.02
N ILE A 189 -4.56 23.40 6.77
CA ILE A 189 -5.76 22.67 6.39
C ILE A 189 -6.94 23.38 7.05
N SER A 190 -7.89 23.83 6.25
CA SER A 190 -9.12 24.47 6.71
C SER A 190 -10.30 23.60 6.36
N ILE A 191 -11.11 23.24 7.34
CA ILE A 191 -12.40 22.59 7.14
C ILE A 191 -13.47 23.68 7.30
N PRO A 192 -14.00 24.23 6.20
CA PRO A 192 -14.99 25.29 6.28
C PRO A 192 -16.30 24.71 6.84
N ASP A 193 -16.95 25.50 7.70
CA ASP A 193 -18.23 25.13 8.32
C ASP A 193 -18.21 23.68 8.87
N ALA A 194 -17.20 23.40 9.69
CA ALA A 194 -16.86 22.04 10.09
C ALA A 194 -18.00 21.34 10.85
N GLY A 195 -18.84 22.09 11.58
CA GLY A 195 -20.06 21.56 12.17
C GLY A 195 -21.07 21.07 11.13
N ALA A 196 -21.25 21.81 10.03
CA ALA A 196 -22.12 21.39 8.94
C ALA A 196 -21.52 20.21 8.15
N SER A 197 -20.20 20.19 7.98
CA SER A 197 -19.50 19.08 7.33
C SER A 197 -19.62 17.80 8.15
N LEU A 198 -19.44 17.89 9.45
CA LEU A 198 -19.65 16.79 10.38
C LEU A 198 -21.11 16.30 10.34
N ALA A 199 -22.07 17.22 10.42
CA ALA A 199 -23.49 16.88 10.36
C ALA A 199 -23.90 16.20 9.03
N ARG A 200 -23.26 16.56 7.90
CA ARG A 200 -23.47 15.90 6.61
C ARG A 200 -22.94 14.47 6.58
N VAL A 201 -21.86 14.20 7.28
CA VAL A 201 -21.31 12.85 7.38
C VAL A 201 -22.15 11.98 8.31
N LEU A 202 -22.61 12.54 9.42
CA LEU A 202 -23.28 11.80 10.49
C LEU A 202 -24.76 11.49 10.19
N LEU A 203 -25.50 12.44 9.64
CA LEU A 203 -26.96 12.41 9.63
C LEU A 203 -27.63 11.76 8.40
N PRO A 204 -27.05 11.70 7.22
CA PRO A 204 -27.60 10.90 6.13
C PRO A 204 -27.73 9.42 6.46
N ALA A 205 -26.83 8.91 7.29
CA ALA A 205 -26.87 7.54 7.77
C ALA A 205 -28.14 7.23 8.60
N VAL A 206 -28.76 8.25 9.19
CA VAL A 206 -29.99 8.14 10.01
C VAL A 206 -31.25 8.52 9.21
N GLY A 207 -31.11 8.82 7.90
CA GLY A 207 -32.23 9.23 7.04
C GLY A 207 -32.79 10.63 7.35
N ALA A 208 -32.10 11.40 8.18
CA ALA A 208 -32.50 12.77 8.55
C ALA A 208 -31.75 13.82 7.71
N ARG A 209 -32.39 14.95 7.43
CA ARG A 209 -31.73 16.07 6.77
C ARG A 209 -30.71 16.69 7.71
N ALA A 210 -29.48 16.91 7.24
CA ALA A 210 -28.42 17.51 8.06
C ALA A 210 -28.91 18.83 8.70
N PRO A 211 -28.80 18.98 10.05
CA PRO A 211 -29.19 20.22 10.72
C PRO A 211 -28.27 21.35 10.31
N SER A 212 -28.76 22.57 10.51
CA SER A 212 -27.93 23.77 10.42
C SER A 212 -26.95 23.77 11.60
N ALA A 213 -25.68 23.87 11.32
CA ALA A 213 -24.63 23.99 12.33
C ALA A 213 -24.11 25.44 12.45
N ARG A 214 -24.90 26.44 11.98
CA ARG A 214 -24.46 27.85 11.93
C ARG A 214 -24.17 28.47 13.28
N ARG A 215 -24.77 27.93 14.34
CA ARG A 215 -24.64 28.44 15.70
C ARG A 215 -23.54 27.78 16.49
N VAL A 216 -23.19 26.54 16.18
CA VAL A 216 -22.17 25.82 16.94
C VAL A 216 -20.77 26.25 16.56
N ARG A 217 -19.92 26.28 17.56
CA ARG A 217 -18.49 26.59 17.45
C ARG A 217 -17.70 25.43 18.01
N PHE A 218 -16.48 25.31 17.54
CA PHE A 218 -15.55 24.34 18.08
C PHE A 218 -14.93 24.80 19.38
N GLY A 219 -14.95 23.93 20.38
CA GLY A 219 -14.15 24.07 21.59
C GLY A 219 -12.71 23.61 21.39
N ALA A 220 -11.99 23.58 22.49
CA ALA A 220 -10.64 23.04 22.50
C ALA A 220 -10.64 21.53 22.14
N LEU A 221 -9.57 21.08 21.51
CA LEU A 221 -9.26 19.67 21.38
C LEU A 221 -8.70 19.19 22.72
N LEU A 222 -9.41 18.29 23.37
CA LEU A 222 -8.98 17.70 24.63
C LEU A 222 -8.41 16.31 24.35
N ILE A 223 -7.25 16.03 24.93
CA ILE A 223 -6.63 14.72 24.86
C ILE A 223 -6.34 14.26 26.28
N ASP A 224 -6.92 13.13 26.64
CA ASP A 224 -6.72 12.48 27.93
C ASP A 224 -6.28 11.02 27.69
N GLY A 225 -5.02 10.75 27.99
CA GLY A 225 -4.40 9.47 27.67
C GLY A 225 -4.47 9.11 26.18
N ASP A 226 -5.15 8.03 25.85
CA ASP A 226 -5.40 7.58 24.46
C ASP A 226 -6.70 8.17 23.86
N THR A 227 -7.45 8.98 24.60
CA THR A 227 -8.76 9.50 24.17
C THR A 227 -8.66 10.93 23.71
N LEU A 228 -9.10 11.16 22.46
CA LEU A 228 -9.29 12.48 21.88
C LEU A 228 -10.76 12.86 21.97
N GLN A 229 -11.05 14.08 22.42
CA GLN A 229 -12.41 14.63 22.49
C GLN A 229 -12.46 15.98 21.79
N VAL A 230 -13.47 16.15 20.95
CA VAL A 230 -13.84 17.44 20.34
C VAL A 230 -15.26 17.77 20.72
N GLU A 231 -15.47 18.99 21.19
CA GLU A 231 -16.78 19.50 21.56
C GLU A 231 -17.20 20.64 20.64
N LEU A 232 -18.44 20.57 20.16
CA LEU A 232 -19.12 21.63 19.44
C LEU A 232 -20.28 22.10 20.31
N ASP A 233 -20.37 23.40 20.55
CA ASP A 233 -21.47 23.97 21.38
C ASP A 233 -21.87 25.35 20.84
N ALA A 234 -23.17 25.60 20.80
CA ALA A 234 -23.72 26.91 20.46
C ALA A 234 -23.47 27.98 21.54
N ALA A 235 -23.20 27.53 22.77
CA ALA A 235 -22.90 28.41 23.88
C ALA A 235 -21.45 28.90 23.93
N PHE A 236 -20.55 28.34 23.13
CA PHE A 236 -19.17 28.80 23.10
C PHE A 236 -19.07 30.23 22.57
N ALA A 237 -18.35 31.07 23.30
CA ALA A 237 -17.98 32.40 22.85
C ALA A 237 -17.14 32.34 21.57
N PRO A 238 -17.16 33.39 20.71
CA PRO A 238 -16.21 33.47 19.61
C PRO A 238 -14.78 33.27 20.16
N GLY A 239 -14.11 32.21 19.71
CA GLY A 239 -12.75 31.93 20.14
C GLY A 239 -11.81 33.00 19.61
N GLU A 240 -11.16 33.74 20.49
CA GLU A 240 -9.95 34.47 20.13
C GLU A 240 -8.88 33.42 19.81
N HIS A 241 -8.13 33.64 18.74
CA HIS A 241 -6.96 32.79 18.47
C HIS A 241 -6.05 32.78 19.70
N THR A 242 -5.70 31.60 20.17
CA THR A 242 -4.66 31.55 21.19
C THR A 242 -3.38 32.16 20.62
N PRO A 243 -2.55 32.86 21.42
CA PRO A 243 -1.27 33.39 20.93
C PRO A 243 -0.40 32.35 20.24
N LEU A 244 -0.50 31.09 20.65
CA LEU A 244 0.14 29.95 20.02
C LEU A 244 -0.43 29.65 18.63
N GLY A 245 -1.74 29.73 18.46
CA GLY A 245 -2.40 29.52 17.17
C GLY A 245 -2.03 30.60 16.15
N THR A 246 -2.00 31.87 16.56
CA THR A 246 -1.57 32.97 15.70
C THR A 246 -0.13 32.79 15.23
N ARG A 247 0.80 32.51 16.16
CA ARG A 247 2.20 32.24 15.83
C ARG A 247 2.36 31.04 14.91
N ALA A 248 1.62 29.96 15.15
CA ALA A 248 1.65 28.77 14.30
C ALA A 248 1.19 29.07 12.88
N LEU A 249 0.16 29.90 12.69
CA LEU A 249 -0.32 30.31 11.37
C LEU A 249 0.69 31.22 10.64
N GLU A 250 1.32 32.15 11.33
CA GLU A 250 2.37 33.02 10.78
C GLU A 250 3.59 32.20 10.33
N LEU A 251 4.06 31.32 11.22
CA LEU A 251 5.18 30.43 10.91
C LEU A 251 4.84 29.52 9.71
N ALA A 252 3.63 28.95 9.66
CA ALA A 252 3.19 28.11 8.57
C ALA A 252 3.19 28.83 7.21
N ARG A 253 2.92 30.13 7.16
CA ARG A 253 3.01 30.92 5.93
C ARG A 253 4.44 31.06 5.44
N LEU A 254 5.38 31.41 6.33
CA LEU A 254 6.80 31.52 5.99
C LEU A 254 7.37 30.19 5.50
N VAL A 255 7.09 29.13 6.25
CA VAL A 255 7.56 27.77 5.88
C VAL A 255 6.93 27.31 4.57
N THR A 256 5.66 27.63 4.30
CA THR A 256 5.02 27.31 3.02
C THR A 256 5.75 27.99 1.85
N SER A 257 6.14 29.27 2.01
CA SER A 257 6.89 29.98 0.96
C SER A 257 8.25 29.33 0.69
N ALA A 258 8.97 28.92 1.75
CA ALA A 258 10.24 28.22 1.62
C ALA A 258 10.09 26.82 0.99
N ASP A 259 9.05 26.06 1.37
CA ASP A 259 8.70 24.75 0.77
C ASP A 259 8.40 24.89 -0.73
N ASP A 260 7.67 25.94 -1.12
CA ASP A 260 7.35 26.22 -2.51
C ASP A 260 8.61 26.59 -3.31
N ALA A 261 9.52 27.37 -2.75
CA ALA A 261 10.82 27.65 -3.34
C ALA A 261 11.65 26.36 -3.53
N LEU A 262 11.72 25.53 -2.50
CA LEU A 262 12.43 24.24 -2.56
C LEU A 262 11.82 23.32 -3.65
N SER A 263 10.50 23.29 -3.76
CA SER A 263 9.80 22.48 -4.78
C SER A 263 10.07 22.93 -6.21
N ARG A 264 10.40 24.20 -6.41
CA ARG A 264 10.81 24.78 -7.70
C ARG A 264 12.31 24.63 -7.99
N GLY A 265 13.08 24.09 -7.03
CA GLY A 265 14.53 23.97 -7.13
C GLY A 265 15.29 25.28 -6.84
N ALA A 266 14.61 26.30 -6.31
CA ALA A 266 15.23 27.56 -5.89
C ALA A 266 15.85 27.41 -4.49
N ILE A 267 16.98 26.69 -4.41
CA ILE A 267 17.59 26.22 -3.18
C ILE A 267 18.00 27.37 -2.24
N ASP A 268 18.62 28.42 -2.79
CA ASP A 268 19.06 29.56 -1.98
C ASP A 268 17.87 30.39 -1.46
N GLU A 269 16.80 30.55 -2.25
CA GLU A 269 15.55 31.18 -1.83
C GLU A 269 14.88 30.36 -0.71
N ALA A 270 14.82 29.04 -0.86
CA ALA A 270 14.28 28.14 0.16
C ALA A 270 15.07 28.26 1.46
N ARG A 271 16.41 28.23 1.38
CA ARG A 271 17.29 28.39 2.54
C ARG A 271 17.06 29.72 3.26
N ALA A 272 17.03 30.83 2.52
CA ALA A 272 16.75 32.14 3.07
C ALA A 272 15.38 32.21 3.76
N GLY A 273 14.35 31.61 3.16
CA GLY A 273 13.02 31.50 3.75
C GLY A 273 12.98 30.71 5.05
N TYR A 274 13.70 29.57 5.11
CA TYR A 274 13.78 28.80 6.36
C TYR A 274 14.58 29.52 7.45
N LEU A 275 15.63 30.28 7.11
CA LEU A 275 16.37 31.11 8.07
C LEU A 275 15.46 32.20 8.65
N LEU A 276 14.69 32.90 7.81
CA LEU A 276 13.73 33.91 8.25
C LEU A 276 12.66 33.30 9.19
N ALA A 277 12.18 32.09 8.88
CA ALA A 277 11.27 31.36 9.75
C ALA A 277 11.94 30.96 11.08
N LEU A 278 13.23 30.59 11.06
CA LEU A 278 14.00 30.23 12.26
C LEU A 278 14.22 31.42 13.19
N GLU A 279 14.36 32.64 12.66
CA GLU A 279 14.42 33.88 13.47
C GLU A 279 13.15 34.07 14.32
N GLN A 280 11.97 33.72 13.76
CA GLN A 280 10.70 33.80 14.48
C GLN A 280 10.45 32.62 15.44
N ALA A 281 11.03 31.46 15.13
CA ALA A 281 10.94 30.27 15.95
C ALA A 281 12.34 29.67 16.21
N PRO A 282 13.15 30.30 17.06
CA PRO A 282 14.52 29.85 17.35
C PRO A 282 14.52 28.40 17.85
N ARG A 283 15.45 27.59 17.35
CA ARG A 283 15.58 26.16 17.68
C ARG A 283 14.40 25.30 17.23
N HIS A 284 13.56 25.75 16.27
CA HIS A 284 12.50 24.93 15.74
C HIS A 284 13.10 23.73 14.98
N PRO A 285 12.87 22.49 15.45
CA PRO A 285 13.63 21.34 14.97
C PRO A 285 13.47 21.06 13.48
N GLU A 286 12.27 21.30 12.93
CA GLU A 286 12.01 21.13 11.51
C GLU A 286 12.79 22.11 10.65
N LEU A 287 12.86 23.38 11.07
CA LEU A 287 13.58 24.42 10.34
C LEU A 287 15.07 24.16 10.35
N VAL A 288 15.62 23.81 11.53
CA VAL A 288 17.02 23.40 11.68
C VAL A 288 17.34 22.23 10.76
N ARG A 289 16.48 21.19 10.74
CA ARG A 289 16.64 20.04 9.85
C ARG A 289 16.59 20.45 8.38
N SER A 290 15.64 21.29 7.99
CA SER A 290 15.48 21.72 6.59
C SER A 290 16.68 22.52 6.09
N ILE A 291 17.22 23.40 6.92
CA ILE A 291 18.45 24.16 6.62
C ILE A 291 19.64 23.20 6.53
N ALA A 292 19.80 22.31 7.52
CA ALA A 292 20.88 21.33 7.52
C ALA A 292 20.83 20.40 6.29
N ASP A 293 19.64 19.98 5.86
CA ASP A 293 19.44 19.15 4.66
C ASP A 293 19.92 19.86 3.37
N ILE A 294 19.70 21.15 3.29
CA ILE A 294 20.21 21.99 2.19
C ILE A 294 21.74 22.15 2.31
N ASP A 295 22.22 22.53 3.48
CA ASP A 295 23.63 22.87 3.70
C ASP A 295 24.55 21.63 3.62
N LEU A 296 24.06 20.44 3.96
CA LEU A 296 24.82 19.19 3.79
C LEU A 296 25.15 18.83 2.33
N GLN A 297 24.42 19.40 1.37
CA GLN A 297 24.73 19.23 -0.05
C GLN A 297 25.94 20.07 -0.49
N VAL A 298 26.39 20.99 0.36
CA VAL A 298 27.52 21.87 0.13
C VAL A 298 28.66 21.47 1.09
N PRO A 299 29.77 20.88 0.59
CA PRO A 299 30.84 20.33 1.46
C PRO A 299 31.34 21.30 2.52
N GLU A 300 31.50 22.59 2.17
CA GLU A 300 32.01 23.62 3.05
C GLU A 300 31.07 23.96 4.22
N ARG A 301 29.81 23.59 4.12
CA ARG A 301 28.78 23.85 5.13
C ARG A 301 28.36 22.62 5.93
N ALA A 302 28.78 21.43 5.52
CA ALA A 302 28.29 20.16 6.06
C ALA A 302 28.59 20.02 7.58
N GLU A 303 29.78 20.37 8.03
CA GLU A 303 30.15 20.30 9.44
C GLU A 303 29.33 21.29 10.29
N ALA A 304 29.18 22.52 9.81
CA ALA A 304 28.39 23.55 10.49
C ALA A 304 26.90 23.14 10.56
N ALA A 305 26.37 22.49 9.53
CA ALA A 305 25.00 21.98 9.50
C ALA A 305 24.75 20.92 10.57
N LEU A 306 25.67 19.98 10.75
CA LEU A 306 25.59 18.96 11.81
C LEU A 306 25.72 19.59 13.20
N GLY A 307 26.65 20.54 13.38
CA GLY A 307 26.78 21.31 14.62
C GLY A 307 25.48 22.02 15.01
N MET A 308 24.85 22.70 14.07
CA MET A 308 23.58 23.37 14.28
C MET A 308 22.47 22.41 14.76
N VAL A 309 22.42 21.19 14.21
CA VAL A 309 21.45 20.17 14.64
C VAL A 309 21.69 19.77 16.10
N ILE A 310 22.94 19.53 16.48
CA ILE A 310 23.30 19.13 17.83
C ILE A 310 22.98 20.22 18.85
N GLU A 311 23.27 21.49 18.53
CA GLU A 311 23.07 22.62 19.44
C GLU A 311 21.60 23.03 19.59
N SER A 312 20.79 22.80 18.55
CA SER A 312 19.43 23.32 18.50
C SER A 312 18.36 22.33 18.95
N MET A 313 18.67 21.03 18.99
CA MET A 313 17.70 19.99 19.29
C MET A 313 18.02 19.28 20.62
N PRO A 314 17.00 18.74 21.31
CA PRO A 314 17.24 17.78 22.39
C PRO A 314 18.12 16.62 21.90
N ALA A 315 19.04 16.15 22.74
CA ALA A 315 20.09 15.19 22.37
C ALA A 315 19.60 13.98 21.56
N ILE A 316 18.47 13.38 21.98
CA ILE A 316 17.90 12.22 21.29
C ILE A 316 17.37 12.57 19.90
N ARG A 317 16.72 13.72 19.77
CA ARG A 317 16.20 14.17 18.49
C ARG A 317 17.34 14.60 17.56
N ALA A 318 18.36 15.26 18.11
CA ALA A 318 19.60 15.59 17.42
C ALA A 318 20.27 14.31 16.89
N GLY A 319 20.36 13.26 17.73
CA GLY A 319 20.91 11.97 17.33
C GLY A 319 20.16 11.31 16.19
N LEU A 320 18.82 11.27 16.23
CA LEU A 320 18.00 10.70 15.14
C LEU A 320 18.11 11.51 13.85
N THR A 321 18.08 12.83 13.96
CA THR A 321 18.23 13.73 12.79
C THR A 321 19.63 13.63 12.23
N GLY A 322 20.65 13.65 13.08
CA GLY A 322 22.05 13.45 12.69
C GLY A 322 22.27 12.09 12.01
N ALA A 323 21.72 11.02 12.57
CA ALA A 323 21.81 9.69 11.96
C ALA A 323 21.20 9.64 10.55
N GLU A 324 20.05 10.26 10.34
CA GLU A 324 19.44 10.35 9.01
C GLU A 324 20.32 11.15 8.04
N LEU A 325 20.81 12.29 8.48
CA LEU A 325 21.64 13.17 7.67
C LEU A 325 22.97 12.50 7.30
N LEU A 326 23.66 11.87 8.27
CA LEU A 326 24.89 11.11 8.05
C LEU A 326 24.66 9.94 7.08
N TRP A 327 23.54 9.22 7.25
CA TRP A 327 23.18 8.15 6.31
C TRP A 327 23.02 8.66 4.87
N ARG A 328 22.45 9.85 4.67
CA ARG A 328 22.22 10.47 3.35
C ARG A 328 23.53 10.86 2.65
N VAL A 329 24.50 11.34 3.39
CA VAL A 329 25.84 11.68 2.85
C VAL A 329 26.77 10.48 2.72
N GLY A 330 26.32 9.28 3.13
CA GLY A 330 27.04 8.02 2.98
C GLY A 330 27.95 7.66 4.15
N ASP A 331 27.91 8.41 5.24
CA ASP A 331 28.60 8.06 6.49
C ASP A 331 27.70 7.11 7.31
N PHE A 332 27.76 5.82 6.97
CA PHE A 332 26.92 4.80 7.59
C PHE A 332 27.36 4.43 9.01
N ASP A 333 28.63 4.54 9.31
CA ASP A 333 29.18 4.23 10.64
C ASP A 333 28.83 5.33 11.64
N GLY A 334 29.00 6.59 11.26
CA GLY A 334 28.54 7.74 12.04
C GLY A 334 27.01 7.72 12.26
N ALA A 335 26.24 7.36 11.23
CA ALA A 335 24.79 7.22 11.34
C ALA A 335 24.40 6.13 12.36
N ARG A 336 25.08 5.01 12.35
CA ARG A 336 24.84 3.89 13.29
C ARG A 336 25.20 4.26 14.72
N GLN A 337 26.31 4.95 14.93
CA GLN A 337 26.72 5.44 16.24
C GLN A 337 25.68 6.43 16.79
N ALA A 338 25.34 7.46 16.04
CA ALA A 338 24.33 8.46 16.44
C ALA A 338 22.98 7.80 16.75
N LEU A 339 22.59 6.78 15.98
CA LEU A 339 21.35 6.05 16.18
C LEU A 339 21.37 5.19 17.45
N SER A 340 22.51 4.57 17.79
CA SER A 340 22.62 3.76 19.01
C SER A 340 22.51 4.59 20.28
N GLU A 341 22.96 5.83 20.25
CA GLU A 341 22.87 6.79 21.35
C GLU A 341 21.45 7.37 21.49
N ALA A 342 20.73 7.52 20.37
CA ALA A 342 19.42 8.16 20.31
C ALA A 342 18.24 7.23 20.64
N ALA A 343 18.42 5.93 20.65
CA ALA A 343 17.34 4.92 20.67
C ALA A 343 16.57 4.79 22.00
N ALA A 344 16.80 5.65 22.97
CA ALA A 344 16.31 5.47 24.34
C ALA A 344 14.91 6.03 24.64
N LEU A 345 14.26 6.77 23.72
CA LEU A 345 12.91 7.32 23.98
C LEU A 345 11.82 6.65 23.15
N GLU A 346 10.80 6.18 23.86
CA GLU A 346 9.66 5.43 23.31
C GLU A 346 8.91 6.17 22.19
N GLN A 347 8.74 7.47 22.29
CA GLN A 347 8.03 8.29 21.28
C GLN A 347 8.73 8.38 19.92
N TYR A 348 10.03 8.11 19.85
CA TYR A 348 10.83 8.10 18.61
C TYR A 348 11.19 6.69 18.15
N ALA A 349 10.79 5.67 18.88
CA ALA A 349 11.11 4.28 18.60
C ALA A 349 10.78 3.84 17.14
N PRO A 350 9.62 4.22 16.57
CA PRO A 350 9.33 3.88 15.17
C PRO A 350 10.32 4.47 14.17
N LEU A 351 10.74 5.72 14.35
CA LEU A 351 11.72 6.36 13.47
C LEU A 351 13.10 5.72 13.61
N ALA A 352 13.52 5.43 14.84
CA ALA A 352 14.76 4.73 15.12
C ALA A 352 14.75 3.33 14.50
N ALA A 353 13.65 2.59 14.61
CA ALA A 353 13.50 1.27 13.99
C ALA A 353 13.66 1.32 12.47
N LEU A 354 13.12 2.34 11.81
CA LEU A 354 13.27 2.50 10.36
C LEU A 354 14.69 2.86 9.94
N LEU A 355 15.37 3.71 10.71
CA LEU A 355 16.79 4.00 10.46
C LEU A 355 17.65 2.74 10.61
N TRP A 356 17.41 1.91 11.63
CA TRP A 356 18.05 0.62 11.77
C TRP A 356 17.80 -0.31 10.58
N CYS A 357 16.57 -0.33 10.04
CA CYS A 357 16.29 -1.06 8.80
C CYS A 357 17.11 -0.54 7.61
N ARG A 358 17.32 0.79 7.53
CA ARG A 358 18.15 1.40 6.49
C ARG A 358 19.61 1.04 6.64
N CYS A 359 20.15 1.05 7.85
CA CYS A 359 21.50 0.55 8.13
C CYS A 359 21.63 -0.90 7.67
N ALA A 360 20.67 -1.76 8.02
CA ALA A 360 20.67 -3.16 7.63
C ALA A 360 20.67 -3.39 6.10
N GLU A 361 20.10 -2.49 5.30
CA GLU A 361 20.12 -2.58 3.83
C GLU A 361 21.53 -2.41 3.25
N ARG A 362 22.41 -1.71 3.94
CA ARG A 362 23.79 -1.43 3.53
C ARG A 362 24.82 -2.33 4.17
N ASP A 363 24.44 -3.08 5.22
CA ASP A 363 25.36 -3.98 5.90
C ASP A 363 25.79 -5.12 4.97
N THR A 364 27.08 -5.25 4.79
CA THR A 364 27.71 -6.34 4.04
C THR A 364 27.80 -7.60 4.89
N SER A 365 27.96 -7.45 6.22
CA SER A 365 27.99 -8.53 7.18
C SER A 365 26.60 -9.03 7.50
N VAL A 366 26.42 -10.35 7.41
CA VAL A 366 25.19 -11.06 7.78
C VAL A 366 24.82 -10.83 9.25
N ILE A 367 25.83 -10.84 10.12
CA ILE A 367 25.67 -10.68 11.57
C ILE A 367 25.20 -9.26 11.89
N GLU A 368 25.82 -8.25 11.31
CA GLU A 368 25.47 -6.84 11.52
C GLU A 368 24.05 -6.56 11.01
N ARG A 369 23.74 -7.04 9.81
CA ARG A 369 22.38 -6.94 9.25
C ARG A 369 21.32 -7.56 10.18
N ARG A 370 21.60 -8.73 10.71
CA ARG A 370 20.70 -9.41 11.66
C ARG A 370 20.54 -8.59 12.94
N ASN A 371 21.64 -8.13 13.53
CA ASN A 371 21.62 -7.34 14.76
C ASN A 371 20.84 -6.02 14.57
N ALA A 372 21.04 -5.34 13.45
CA ALA A 372 20.31 -4.12 13.11
C ALA A 372 18.79 -4.37 12.99
N LEU A 373 18.40 -5.46 12.32
CA LEU A 373 16.98 -5.82 12.17
C LEU A 373 16.34 -6.30 13.49
N ASP A 374 17.08 -7.05 14.31
CA ASP A 374 16.61 -7.44 15.64
C ASP A 374 16.41 -6.22 16.54
N ARG A 375 17.34 -5.25 16.49
CA ARG A 375 17.20 -3.96 17.17
C ARG A 375 15.99 -3.18 16.68
N ALA A 376 15.78 -3.12 15.36
CA ALA A 376 14.63 -2.44 14.77
C ALA A 376 13.29 -3.04 15.25
N VAL A 377 13.19 -4.37 15.28
CA VAL A 377 11.97 -5.06 15.75
C VAL A 377 11.76 -4.86 17.25
N SER A 378 12.84 -4.86 18.06
CA SER A 378 12.73 -4.63 19.51
C SER A 378 12.30 -3.22 19.86
N LEU A 379 12.76 -2.20 19.11
CA LEU A 379 12.39 -0.80 19.31
C LEU A 379 10.92 -0.52 18.97
N SER A 380 10.40 -1.16 17.93
CA SER A 380 9.01 -0.95 17.51
C SER A 380 8.34 -2.26 17.11
N PRO A 381 7.91 -3.07 18.09
CA PRO A 381 7.29 -4.38 17.83
C PRO A 381 6.02 -4.30 16.98
N GLY A 382 5.29 -3.19 17.07
CA GLY A 382 4.06 -2.90 16.32
C GLY A 382 4.29 -2.47 14.86
N LEU A 383 5.55 -2.28 14.42
CA LEU A 383 5.86 -1.88 13.06
C LEU A 383 6.09 -3.11 12.18
N SER A 384 5.33 -3.24 11.10
CA SER A 384 5.42 -4.40 10.21
C SER A 384 6.72 -4.44 9.39
N LEU A 385 7.22 -3.28 8.94
CA LEU A 385 8.37 -3.21 8.04
C LEU A 385 9.67 -3.83 8.59
N PRO A 386 10.13 -3.52 9.82
CA PRO A 386 11.32 -4.18 10.38
C PRO A 386 11.18 -5.69 10.41
N ARG A 387 10.01 -6.18 10.77
CA ARG A 387 9.72 -7.61 10.82
C ARG A 387 9.69 -8.26 9.45
N LEU A 388 9.13 -7.57 8.44
CA LEU A 388 9.13 -8.04 7.05
C LEU A 388 10.56 -8.11 6.49
N ARG A 389 11.40 -7.11 6.79
CA ARG A 389 12.82 -7.12 6.39
C ARG A 389 13.60 -8.24 7.10
N ARG A 390 13.33 -8.46 8.40
CA ARG A 390 13.94 -9.55 9.14
C ARG A 390 13.50 -10.92 8.62
N PHE A 391 12.23 -11.10 8.30
CA PHE A 391 11.69 -12.27 7.63
C PHE A 391 12.47 -12.57 6.34
N ALA A 392 12.63 -11.59 5.45
CA ALA A 392 13.36 -11.77 4.21
C ALA A 392 14.85 -12.11 4.43
N ALA A 393 15.50 -11.46 5.40
CA ALA A 393 16.89 -11.74 5.75
C ALA A 393 17.06 -13.16 6.30
N ARG A 394 16.15 -13.61 7.20
CA ARG A 394 16.16 -14.98 7.75
C ARG A 394 15.98 -16.03 6.68
N LEU A 395 15.07 -15.80 5.71
CA LEU A 395 14.90 -16.70 4.56
C LEU A 395 16.18 -16.81 3.75
N GLY A 396 16.83 -15.68 3.43
CA GLY A 396 18.08 -15.66 2.66
C GLY A 396 19.24 -16.37 3.36
N HIS A 397 19.16 -16.57 4.69
CA HIS A 397 20.19 -17.25 5.49
C HIS A 397 19.79 -18.65 5.95
N GLY A 398 18.66 -19.16 5.51
CA GLY A 398 18.23 -20.53 5.85
C GLY A 398 17.55 -20.68 7.22
N ASP A 399 17.29 -19.60 7.96
CA ASP A 399 16.55 -19.62 9.24
C ASP A 399 15.03 -19.66 8.97
N SER A 400 14.55 -20.82 8.53
CA SER A 400 13.13 -21.00 8.20
C SER A 400 12.22 -20.89 9.44
N ALA A 401 12.70 -21.36 10.61
CA ALA A 401 11.94 -21.30 11.86
C ALA A 401 11.76 -19.87 12.36
N GLY A 402 12.83 -19.07 12.36
CA GLY A 402 12.77 -17.66 12.72
C GLY A 402 11.93 -16.85 11.72
N ALA A 403 12.03 -17.14 10.42
CA ALA A 403 11.21 -16.53 9.39
C ALA A 403 9.72 -16.88 9.59
N LEU A 404 9.38 -18.13 9.93
CA LEU A 404 8.00 -18.53 10.21
C LEU A 404 7.42 -17.78 11.41
N ALA A 405 8.19 -17.60 12.48
CA ALA A 405 7.77 -16.81 13.62
C ALA A 405 7.50 -15.35 13.24
N ASP A 406 8.32 -14.74 12.37
CA ASP A 406 8.07 -13.39 11.87
C ASP A 406 6.81 -13.32 11.00
N ALA A 407 6.56 -14.31 10.14
CA ALA A 407 5.34 -14.40 9.33
C ALA A 407 4.07 -14.51 10.19
N GLU A 408 4.12 -15.31 11.26
CA GLU A 408 3.02 -15.48 12.22
C GLU A 408 2.71 -14.17 12.97
N HIS A 409 3.72 -13.42 13.36
CA HIS A 409 3.52 -12.10 13.96
C HIS A 409 2.98 -11.09 12.97
N LEU A 410 3.43 -11.09 11.71
CA LEU A 410 2.90 -10.22 10.66
C LEU A 410 1.41 -10.51 10.40
N GLU A 411 1.02 -11.77 10.38
CA GLU A 411 -0.39 -12.18 10.32
C GLU A 411 -1.19 -11.64 11.52
N ALA A 412 -0.66 -11.79 12.73
CA ALA A 412 -1.32 -11.32 13.96
C ALA A 412 -1.49 -9.80 13.99
N MET A 413 -0.53 -9.04 13.44
CA MET A 413 -0.60 -7.58 13.33
C MET A 413 -1.59 -7.10 12.26
N THR A 414 -1.94 -7.96 11.30
CA THR A 414 -2.79 -7.59 10.18
C THR A 414 -4.26 -7.70 10.57
N THR A 415 -5.05 -6.67 10.25
CA THR A 415 -6.48 -6.63 10.54
C THR A 415 -7.30 -7.14 9.35
N GLY A 416 -8.42 -7.81 9.66
CA GLY A 416 -9.34 -8.32 8.65
C GLY A 416 -8.89 -9.62 7.95
N ALA A 417 -9.86 -10.39 7.46
CA ALA A 417 -9.61 -11.69 6.82
C ALA A 417 -8.78 -11.54 5.54
N ARG A 418 -9.06 -10.53 4.72
CA ARG A 418 -8.35 -10.28 3.46
C ARG A 418 -6.87 -9.95 3.71
N GLY A 419 -6.57 -9.05 4.65
CA GLY A 419 -5.19 -8.72 4.98
C GLY A 419 -4.40 -9.91 5.51
N LYS A 420 -5.01 -10.74 6.37
CA LYS A 420 -4.40 -11.98 6.88
C LYS A 420 -4.17 -13.00 5.77
N HIS A 421 -5.11 -13.12 4.83
CA HIS A 421 -4.93 -13.94 3.63
C HIS A 421 -3.71 -13.47 2.84
N ASP A 422 -3.63 -12.18 2.48
CA ASP A 422 -2.55 -11.62 1.65
C ASP A 422 -1.19 -11.74 2.33
N SER A 423 -1.11 -11.54 3.65
CA SER A 423 0.10 -11.73 4.45
C SER A 423 0.60 -13.18 4.39
N ASN A 424 -0.29 -14.15 4.60
CA ASN A 424 0.05 -15.57 4.52
C ASN A 424 0.41 -16.02 3.10
N LEU A 425 -0.29 -15.52 2.08
CA LEU A 425 0.00 -15.80 0.67
C LEU A 425 1.38 -15.28 0.27
N HIS A 426 1.74 -14.07 0.71
CA HIS A 426 3.06 -13.50 0.49
C HIS A 426 4.16 -14.34 1.16
N ALA A 427 3.99 -14.68 2.44
CA ALA A 427 4.93 -15.51 3.17
C ALA A 427 5.08 -16.90 2.54
N ALA A 428 3.97 -17.53 2.14
CA ALA A 428 3.97 -18.84 1.50
C ALA A 428 4.78 -18.86 0.20
N ARG A 429 4.60 -17.84 -0.65
CA ARG A 429 5.36 -17.69 -1.90
C ARG A 429 6.86 -17.49 -1.65
N ALA A 430 7.20 -16.67 -0.65
CA ALA A 430 8.58 -16.42 -0.29
C ALA A 430 9.27 -17.69 0.25
N PHE A 431 8.60 -18.45 1.12
CA PHE A 431 9.10 -19.74 1.60
C PHE A 431 9.28 -20.74 0.46
N PHE A 432 8.29 -20.83 -0.45
CA PHE A 432 8.37 -21.75 -1.58
C PHE A 432 9.53 -21.41 -2.50
N ALA A 433 9.70 -20.13 -2.85
CA ALA A 433 10.81 -19.67 -3.67
C ALA A 433 12.18 -19.93 -3.02
N ALA A 434 12.26 -19.91 -1.68
CA ALA A 434 13.47 -20.22 -0.92
C ALA A 434 13.68 -21.74 -0.69
N GLY A 435 12.78 -22.60 -1.18
CA GLY A 435 12.88 -24.07 -1.03
C GLY A 435 12.37 -24.62 0.31
N PHE A 436 11.77 -23.80 1.17
CA PHE A 436 11.21 -24.22 2.46
C PHE A 436 9.78 -24.72 2.30
N VAL A 437 9.63 -25.88 1.69
CA VAL A 437 8.34 -26.46 1.25
C VAL A 437 7.36 -26.67 2.41
N ARG A 438 7.85 -27.07 3.59
CA ARG A 438 7.00 -27.33 4.78
C ARG A 438 6.38 -26.04 5.31
N GLU A 439 7.17 -24.99 5.44
CA GLU A 439 6.74 -23.68 5.90
C GLU A 439 5.82 -23.01 4.87
N ALA A 440 6.15 -23.12 3.59
CA ALA A 440 5.31 -22.66 2.49
C ALA A 440 3.91 -23.30 2.56
N ARG A 441 3.84 -24.62 2.73
CA ARG A 441 2.59 -25.35 2.87
C ARG A 441 1.74 -24.83 4.04
N ARG A 442 2.35 -24.65 5.22
CA ARG A 442 1.65 -24.11 6.41
C ARG A 442 1.05 -22.72 6.14
N CYS A 443 1.80 -21.86 5.46
CA CYS A 443 1.33 -20.53 5.12
C CYS A 443 0.23 -20.56 4.05
N PHE A 444 0.30 -21.42 3.01
CA PHE A 444 -0.79 -21.59 2.05
C PHE A 444 -2.07 -22.13 2.71
N GLU A 445 -1.95 -23.13 3.61
CA GLU A 445 -3.07 -23.66 4.37
C GLU A 445 -3.72 -22.57 5.25
N ARG A 446 -2.91 -21.67 5.84
CA ARG A 446 -3.42 -20.51 6.59
C ARG A 446 -4.11 -19.49 5.69
N ALA A 447 -3.54 -19.18 4.54
CA ALA A 447 -4.17 -18.28 3.57
C ALA A 447 -5.55 -18.79 3.16
N LEU A 448 -5.69 -20.08 2.86
CA LEU A 448 -6.94 -20.72 2.48
C LEU A 448 -7.99 -20.78 3.62
N ARG A 449 -7.58 -20.67 4.89
CA ARG A 449 -8.57 -20.51 5.99
C ARG A 449 -9.31 -19.18 5.93
N TYR A 450 -8.65 -18.13 5.44
CA TYR A 450 -9.27 -16.80 5.30
C TYR A 450 -9.96 -16.60 3.96
N ALA A 451 -9.47 -17.24 2.89
CA ALA A 451 -10.06 -17.20 1.56
C ALA A 451 -10.05 -18.61 0.92
N PRO A 452 -11.04 -19.48 1.24
CA PRO A 452 -11.07 -20.87 0.79
C PRO A 452 -11.11 -21.04 -0.73
N ASP A 453 -11.57 -20.02 -1.46
CA ASP A 453 -11.75 -20.05 -2.92
C ASP A 453 -10.68 -19.22 -3.66
N ASP A 454 -9.54 -18.90 -3.02
CA ASP A 454 -8.42 -18.26 -3.71
C ASP A 454 -7.67 -19.30 -4.57
N ALA A 455 -7.73 -19.10 -5.90
CA ALA A 455 -7.09 -19.98 -6.88
C ALA A 455 -5.56 -20.02 -6.73
N ARG A 456 -4.93 -18.86 -6.41
CA ARG A 456 -3.47 -18.73 -6.30
C ARG A 456 -2.93 -19.45 -5.06
N ALA A 457 -3.63 -19.35 -3.93
CA ALA A 457 -3.27 -20.07 -2.72
C ALA A 457 -3.48 -21.58 -2.90
N THR A 458 -4.56 -21.99 -3.59
CA THR A 458 -4.85 -23.40 -3.91
C THR A 458 -3.77 -23.98 -4.83
N ALA A 459 -3.38 -23.28 -5.88
CA ALA A 459 -2.29 -23.71 -6.77
C ALA A 459 -0.94 -23.78 -6.05
N GLY A 460 -0.64 -22.77 -5.20
CA GLY A 460 0.57 -22.76 -4.37
C GLY A 460 0.66 -23.95 -3.42
N LEU A 461 -0.45 -24.29 -2.74
CA LEU A 461 -0.54 -25.48 -1.88
C LEU A 461 -0.30 -26.76 -2.68
N ALA A 462 -0.90 -26.85 -3.87
CA ALA A 462 -0.71 -28.01 -4.74
C ALA A 462 0.77 -28.21 -5.14
N ARG A 463 1.49 -27.13 -5.48
CA ARG A 463 2.93 -27.17 -5.76
C ARG A 463 3.73 -27.71 -4.58
N THR A 464 3.41 -27.28 -3.35
CA THR A 464 4.09 -27.82 -2.15
C THR A 464 3.83 -29.31 -1.95
N LEU A 465 2.67 -29.80 -2.37
CA LEU A 465 2.33 -31.23 -2.34
C LEU A 465 3.08 -32.02 -3.42
N LEU A 466 3.27 -31.44 -4.61
CA LEU A 466 4.10 -32.04 -5.68
C LEU A 466 5.53 -32.25 -5.20
N GLU A 467 6.15 -31.20 -4.65
CA GLU A 467 7.49 -31.30 -4.06
C GLU A 467 7.59 -32.32 -2.92
N SER A 468 6.48 -32.56 -2.22
CA SER A 468 6.40 -33.55 -1.14
C SER A 468 6.00 -34.95 -1.62
N GLY A 469 5.86 -35.16 -2.94
CA GLY A 469 5.49 -36.44 -3.56
C GLY A 469 4.01 -36.84 -3.45
N GLN A 470 3.13 -35.94 -2.95
CA GLN A 470 1.69 -36.21 -2.78
C GLN A 470 0.90 -35.84 -4.05
N ARG A 471 1.18 -36.55 -5.14
CA ARG A 471 0.75 -36.21 -6.51
C ARG A 471 -0.76 -36.21 -6.70
N GLU A 472 -1.48 -37.23 -6.24
CA GLU A 472 -2.94 -37.32 -6.39
C GLU A 472 -3.67 -36.15 -5.74
N ARG A 473 -3.24 -35.78 -4.52
CA ARG A 473 -3.82 -34.62 -3.83
C ARG A 473 -3.49 -33.31 -4.53
N ALA A 474 -2.26 -33.20 -5.04
CA ALA A 474 -1.83 -32.03 -5.79
C ALA A 474 -2.64 -31.87 -7.10
N THR A 475 -2.87 -32.97 -7.83
CA THR A 475 -3.69 -32.95 -9.06
C THR A 475 -5.11 -32.46 -8.77
N THR A 476 -5.74 -32.96 -7.69
CA THR A 476 -7.06 -32.52 -7.27
C THR A 476 -7.11 -31.03 -6.96
N LEU A 477 -6.10 -30.52 -6.25
CA LEU A 477 -6.03 -29.09 -5.92
C LEU A 477 -5.71 -28.23 -7.14
N LEU A 478 -4.86 -28.67 -8.07
CA LEU A 478 -4.60 -27.95 -9.32
C LEU A 478 -5.87 -27.85 -10.17
N ALA A 479 -6.61 -28.95 -10.30
CA ALA A 479 -7.89 -28.93 -11.01
C ALA A 479 -8.89 -27.96 -10.37
N ARG A 480 -8.95 -27.94 -9.03
CA ARG A 480 -9.76 -26.96 -8.28
C ARG A 480 -9.27 -25.51 -8.54
N ALA A 481 -7.96 -25.26 -8.50
CA ALA A 481 -7.41 -23.94 -8.76
C ALA A 481 -7.75 -23.41 -10.16
N VAL A 482 -7.67 -24.29 -11.18
CA VAL A 482 -8.09 -23.96 -12.54
C VAL A 482 -9.57 -23.60 -12.57
N THR A 483 -10.45 -24.42 -11.98
CA THR A 483 -11.91 -24.14 -11.93
C THR A 483 -12.21 -22.82 -11.21
N LEU A 484 -11.51 -22.52 -10.12
CA LEU A 484 -11.68 -21.26 -9.40
C LEU A 484 -11.24 -20.05 -10.24
N SER A 485 -10.11 -20.17 -10.94
CA SER A 485 -9.61 -19.07 -11.80
C SER A 485 -10.51 -18.85 -13.02
N GLU A 486 -11.08 -19.91 -13.61
CA GLU A 486 -12.06 -19.82 -14.70
C GLU A 486 -13.33 -19.05 -14.27
N ARG A 487 -13.82 -19.26 -13.05
CA ARG A 487 -14.98 -18.53 -12.51
C ARG A 487 -14.73 -17.03 -12.41
N HIS A 488 -13.46 -16.62 -12.25
CA HIS A 488 -13.05 -15.21 -12.23
C HIS A 488 -12.69 -14.65 -13.61
N GLY A 489 -12.99 -15.39 -14.68
CA GLY A 489 -12.90 -14.94 -16.08
C GLY A 489 -11.49 -14.99 -16.70
N GLN A 490 -10.48 -15.40 -15.95
CA GLN A 490 -9.11 -15.58 -16.49
C GLN A 490 -8.49 -16.85 -15.89
N PRO A 491 -8.34 -17.93 -16.65
CA PRO A 491 -7.65 -19.14 -16.21
C PRO A 491 -6.20 -18.81 -15.80
N ASP A 492 -5.78 -19.30 -14.65
CA ASP A 492 -4.39 -19.16 -14.19
C ASP A 492 -3.47 -20.04 -15.05
N ALA A 493 -2.65 -19.40 -15.87
CA ALA A 493 -1.76 -20.07 -16.79
C ALA A 493 -0.73 -20.97 -16.08
N ASP A 494 -0.26 -20.56 -14.91
CA ASP A 494 0.67 -21.37 -14.12
C ASP A 494 -0.01 -22.64 -13.59
N ALA A 495 -1.23 -22.52 -13.07
CA ALA A 495 -2.00 -23.67 -12.60
C ALA A 495 -2.35 -24.64 -13.75
N LEU A 496 -2.67 -24.10 -14.94
CA LEU A 496 -2.92 -24.91 -16.14
C LEU A 496 -1.70 -25.71 -16.57
N ILE A 497 -0.53 -25.08 -16.60
CA ILE A 497 0.72 -25.73 -16.98
C ILE A 497 1.13 -26.79 -15.94
N ASP A 498 1.06 -26.46 -14.66
CA ASP A 498 1.38 -27.41 -13.59
C ASP A 498 0.46 -28.63 -13.64
N LEU A 499 -0.85 -28.43 -13.85
CA LEU A 499 -1.80 -29.51 -14.01
C LEU A 499 -1.49 -30.35 -15.26
N ALA A 500 -1.19 -29.71 -16.37
CA ALA A 500 -0.85 -30.40 -17.60
C ALA A 500 0.42 -31.23 -17.46
N MET A 501 1.44 -30.72 -16.77
CA MET A 501 2.69 -31.44 -16.50
C MET A 501 2.45 -32.69 -15.64
N VAL A 502 1.62 -32.59 -14.60
CA VAL A 502 1.28 -33.73 -13.73
C VAL A 502 0.47 -34.78 -14.50
N LEU A 503 -0.49 -34.35 -15.31
CA LEU A 503 -1.27 -35.24 -16.16
C LEU A 503 -0.38 -36.02 -17.15
N ALA A 504 0.60 -35.35 -17.75
CA ALA A 504 1.51 -35.96 -18.72
C ALA A 504 2.53 -36.91 -18.04
N ALA A 505 3.18 -36.46 -16.96
CA ALA A 505 4.29 -37.19 -16.36
C ALA A 505 3.82 -38.35 -15.47
N ASP A 506 2.82 -38.11 -14.63
CA ASP A 506 2.44 -39.04 -13.56
C ASP A 506 1.25 -39.92 -13.94
N LEU A 507 0.25 -39.35 -14.60
CA LEU A 507 -0.97 -40.06 -14.98
C LEU A 507 -0.89 -40.59 -16.43
N LYS A 508 0.13 -40.19 -17.18
CA LYS A 508 0.34 -40.55 -18.58
C LYS A 508 -0.87 -40.22 -19.49
N ASP A 509 -1.66 -39.24 -19.08
CA ASP A 509 -2.84 -38.77 -19.80
C ASP A 509 -2.46 -37.57 -20.67
N LEU A 510 -1.72 -37.86 -21.74
CA LEU A 510 -1.27 -36.85 -22.70
C LEU A 510 -2.43 -36.09 -23.37
N PRO A 511 -3.58 -36.71 -23.72
CA PRO A 511 -4.71 -35.99 -24.29
C PRO A 511 -5.25 -34.90 -23.36
N GLN A 512 -5.42 -35.19 -22.06
CA GLN A 512 -5.85 -34.17 -21.09
C GLN A 512 -4.77 -33.12 -20.85
N ALA A 513 -3.50 -33.50 -20.78
CA ALA A 513 -2.38 -32.56 -20.66
C ALA A 513 -2.37 -31.54 -21.79
N ILE A 514 -2.51 -32.01 -23.04
CA ILE A 514 -2.62 -31.18 -24.24
C ILE A 514 -3.85 -30.24 -24.13
N ALA A 515 -5.01 -30.77 -23.72
CA ALA A 515 -6.21 -29.98 -23.58
C ALA A 515 -6.02 -28.80 -22.58
N ARG A 516 -5.31 -29.04 -21.46
CA ARG A 516 -5.02 -27.99 -20.46
C ARG A 516 -3.99 -26.98 -20.97
N ALA A 517 -2.91 -27.43 -21.62
CA ALA A 517 -1.92 -26.52 -22.21
C ALA A 517 -2.55 -25.60 -23.27
N ARG A 518 -3.51 -26.09 -24.05
CA ARG A 518 -4.24 -25.30 -25.07
C ARG A 518 -5.06 -24.16 -24.48
N GLN A 519 -5.52 -24.26 -23.24
CA GLN A 519 -6.31 -23.22 -22.56
C GLN A 519 -5.46 -22.00 -22.18
N VAL A 520 -4.13 -22.09 -22.20
CA VAL A 520 -3.26 -20.96 -21.92
C VAL A 520 -3.41 -19.89 -22.99
N SER A 521 -3.84 -18.70 -22.59
CA SER A 521 -4.08 -17.56 -23.47
C SER A 521 -2.80 -17.08 -24.16
N ALA A 522 -2.89 -16.63 -25.41
CA ALA A 522 -1.78 -16.03 -26.15
C ALA A 522 -1.24 -14.74 -25.49
N ALA A 523 -2.05 -14.05 -24.69
CA ALA A 523 -1.61 -12.90 -23.92
C ALA A 523 -0.80 -13.26 -22.65
N SER A 524 -0.74 -14.54 -22.27
CA SER A 524 -0.01 -14.97 -21.09
C SER A 524 1.50 -15.01 -21.36
N PRO A 525 2.35 -14.55 -20.42
CA PRO A 525 3.79 -14.71 -20.53
C PRO A 525 4.24 -16.18 -20.58
N ARG A 526 3.39 -17.12 -20.12
CA ARG A 526 3.65 -18.57 -20.16
C ARG A 526 3.19 -19.25 -21.47
N TYR A 527 2.67 -18.48 -22.43
CA TYR A 527 2.15 -19.04 -23.69
C TYR A 527 3.19 -19.81 -24.48
N VAL A 528 4.39 -19.27 -24.58
CA VAL A 528 5.53 -19.90 -25.29
C VAL A 528 5.84 -21.29 -24.70
N GLU A 529 5.90 -21.37 -23.38
CA GLU A 529 6.14 -22.64 -22.69
C GLU A 529 5.00 -23.65 -22.87
N ALA A 530 3.76 -23.15 -22.76
CA ALA A 530 2.59 -23.99 -22.97
C ALA A 530 2.56 -24.59 -24.38
N ARG A 531 2.88 -23.80 -25.42
CA ARG A 531 2.96 -24.30 -26.81
C ARG A 531 4.10 -25.31 -27.03
N ARG A 532 5.24 -25.08 -26.37
CA ARG A 532 6.35 -26.02 -26.37
C ARG A 532 5.95 -27.37 -25.77
N LEU A 533 5.34 -27.36 -24.57
CA LEU A 533 4.90 -28.58 -23.90
C LEU A 533 3.83 -29.32 -24.73
N GLU A 534 2.87 -28.60 -25.28
CA GLU A 534 1.85 -29.16 -26.16
C GLU A 534 2.50 -29.84 -27.37
N ALA A 535 3.49 -29.21 -28.02
CA ALA A 535 4.20 -29.77 -29.16
C ALA A 535 4.89 -31.10 -28.80
N ARG A 536 5.61 -31.14 -27.69
CA ARG A 536 6.27 -32.37 -27.21
C ARG A 536 5.27 -33.50 -26.97
N TRP A 537 4.20 -33.24 -26.24
CA TRP A 537 3.21 -34.29 -25.95
C TRP A 537 2.47 -34.75 -27.20
N ARG A 538 2.26 -33.88 -28.19
CA ARG A 538 1.73 -34.31 -29.51
C ARG A 538 2.69 -35.18 -30.26
N ALA A 539 3.98 -34.84 -30.26
CA ALA A 539 5.03 -35.67 -30.85
C ALA A 539 5.07 -37.06 -30.19
N ASP A 540 5.00 -37.12 -28.86
CA ASP A 540 4.95 -38.38 -28.08
C ASP A 540 3.72 -39.24 -28.45
N LEU A 541 2.61 -38.63 -28.86
CA LEU A 541 1.41 -39.31 -29.36
C LEU A 541 1.48 -39.66 -30.86
N GLY A 542 2.54 -39.26 -31.56
CA GLY A 542 2.67 -39.45 -32.99
C GLY A 542 1.91 -38.43 -33.85
N ASP A 543 1.34 -37.40 -33.25
CA ASP A 543 0.70 -36.26 -33.97
C ASP A 543 1.78 -35.25 -34.40
N VAL A 544 2.58 -35.66 -35.39
CA VAL A 544 3.75 -34.92 -35.91
C VAL A 544 3.33 -33.55 -36.48
N ALA A 545 2.27 -33.53 -37.30
CA ALA A 545 1.76 -32.30 -37.91
C ALA A 545 1.23 -31.31 -36.84
N GLY A 546 0.53 -31.83 -35.82
CA GLY A 546 0.06 -31.04 -34.72
C GLY A 546 1.21 -30.47 -33.84
N ALA A 547 2.29 -31.22 -33.69
CA ALA A 547 3.49 -30.77 -32.99
C ALA A 547 4.18 -29.64 -33.75
N SER A 548 4.40 -29.78 -35.05
CA SER A 548 4.98 -28.76 -35.94
C SER A 548 4.16 -27.46 -35.89
N LEU A 549 2.82 -27.54 -35.95
CA LEU A 549 1.95 -26.39 -35.83
C LEU A 549 2.15 -25.65 -34.48
N CYS A 550 2.31 -26.41 -33.38
CA CYS A 550 2.51 -25.81 -32.04
C CYS A 550 3.89 -25.14 -31.93
N PHE A 551 4.94 -25.73 -32.48
CA PHE A 551 6.26 -25.11 -32.58
C PHE A 551 6.23 -23.85 -33.47
N GLY A 552 5.46 -23.84 -34.53
CA GLY A 552 5.22 -22.67 -35.38
C GLY A 552 4.60 -21.52 -34.60
N ARG A 553 3.53 -21.79 -33.83
CA ARG A 553 2.88 -20.80 -32.95
C ARG A 553 3.79 -20.29 -31.83
N MET A 554 4.61 -21.17 -31.26
CA MET A 554 5.63 -20.80 -30.28
C MET A 554 6.64 -19.81 -30.89
N ARG A 555 7.17 -20.09 -32.08
CA ARG A 555 8.08 -19.21 -32.80
C ARG A 555 7.45 -17.84 -33.06
N GLU A 556 6.23 -17.79 -33.59
CA GLU A 556 5.51 -16.56 -33.86
C GLU A 556 5.34 -15.72 -32.61
N ALA A 557 5.00 -16.34 -31.46
CA ALA A 557 4.88 -15.66 -30.20
C ALA A 557 6.20 -15.06 -29.71
N ILE A 558 7.32 -15.78 -29.89
CA ILE A 558 8.67 -15.27 -29.55
C ILE A 558 9.04 -14.11 -30.48
N GLU A 559 8.75 -14.22 -31.77
CA GLU A 559 9.06 -13.20 -32.78
C GLU A 559 8.31 -11.89 -32.56
N LEU A 560 7.07 -11.96 -32.10
CA LEU A 560 6.22 -10.81 -31.82
C LEU A 560 6.47 -10.19 -30.41
N SER A 561 7.18 -10.91 -29.54
CA SER A 561 7.45 -10.42 -28.18
C SER A 561 8.58 -9.38 -28.16
N PRO A 562 8.38 -8.20 -27.57
CA PRO A 562 9.46 -7.22 -27.39
C PRO A 562 10.53 -7.72 -26.40
N GLU A 563 10.14 -8.57 -25.45
CA GLU A 563 11.02 -9.22 -24.47
C GLU A 563 10.76 -10.72 -24.47
N PRO A 564 11.46 -11.49 -25.33
CA PRO A 564 11.29 -12.93 -25.38
C PRO A 564 11.77 -13.60 -24.09
N PRO A 565 11.19 -14.75 -23.68
CA PRO A 565 11.65 -15.50 -22.52
C PRO A 565 13.15 -15.84 -22.60
N ALA A 566 13.82 -15.87 -21.45
CA ALA A 566 15.26 -16.16 -21.38
C ALA A 566 15.67 -17.47 -22.10
N ASN A 567 14.76 -18.46 -22.09
CA ASN A 567 14.98 -19.77 -22.71
C ASN A 567 14.49 -19.87 -24.17
N ALA A 568 14.04 -18.76 -24.77
CA ALA A 568 13.43 -18.74 -26.09
C ALA A 568 14.36 -19.35 -27.18
N ALA A 569 15.64 -19.03 -27.14
CA ALA A 569 16.62 -19.55 -28.07
C ALA A 569 16.76 -21.08 -27.99
N GLN A 570 16.74 -21.62 -26.78
CA GLN A 570 16.79 -23.08 -26.54
C GLN A 570 15.51 -23.78 -27.02
N PHE A 571 14.35 -23.16 -26.79
CA PHE A 571 13.06 -23.69 -27.24
C PHE A 571 12.97 -23.73 -28.79
N LEU A 572 13.50 -22.72 -29.46
CA LEU A 572 13.57 -22.66 -30.90
C LEU A 572 14.56 -23.66 -31.48
N LEU A 573 15.65 -23.94 -30.79
CA LEU A 573 16.59 -24.97 -31.16
C LEU A 573 15.93 -26.36 -31.11
N GLU A 574 15.20 -26.65 -30.03
CA GLU A 574 14.42 -27.89 -29.89
C GLU A 574 13.39 -28.05 -31.01
N ALA A 575 12.68 -26.96 -31.36
CA ALA A 575 11.74 -26.97 -32.48
C ALA A 575 12.42 -27.24 -33.82
N ALA A 576 13.58 -26.64 -34.05
CA ALA A 576 14.35 -26.88 -35.27
C ALA A 576 14.84 -28.34 -35.39
N GLU A 577 15.28 -28.93 -34.27
CA GLU A 577 15.67 -30.36 -34.22
C GLU A 577 14.48 -31.27 -34.54
N PHE A 578 13.31 -30.97 -33.99
CA PHE A 578 12.09 -31.71 -34.27
C PHE A 578 11.73 -31.63 -35.76
N GLU A 579 11.73 -30.43 -36.36
CA GLU A 579 11.40 -30.24 -37.79
C GLU A 579 12.40 -30.94 -38.71
N GLN A 580 13.69 -30.94 -38.34
CA GLN A 580 14.72 -31.60 -39.12
C GLN A 580 14.67 -33.13 -39.02
N ASP A 581 14.56 -33.67 -37.81
CA ASP A 581 14.78 -35.09 -37.53
C ASP A 581 13.47 -35.90 -37.65
N VAL A 582 12.33 -35.31 -37.32
CA VAL A 582 11.03 -36.01 -37.27
C VAL A 582 10.16 -35.67 -38.48
N GLU A 583 9.86 -34.38 -38.72
CA GLU A 583 9.00 -33.94 -39.84
C GLU A 583 9.76 -33.87 -41.15
N ARG A 584 11.11 -33.79 -41.12
CA ARG A 584 12.00 -33.62 -42.27
C ARG A 584 11.71 -32.35 -43.08
N ASP A 585 11.14 -31.32 -42.43
CA ASP A 585 10.95 -30.00 -43.06
C ASP A 585 12.12 -29.07 -42.75
N VAL A 586 13.11 -29.09 -43.62
CA VAL A 586 14.31 -28.26 -43.52
C VAL A 586 13.98 -26.75 -43.57
N LEU A 587 12.89 -26.36 -44.26
CA LEU A 587 12.47 -24.96 -44.34
C LEU A 587 11.84 -24.48 -43.05
N ALA A 588 11.10 -25.35 -42.36
CA ALA A 588 10.58 -25.03 -41.03
C ALA A 588 11.72 -24.93 -40.00
N ALA A 589 12.67 -25.87 -40.04
CA ALA A 589 13.86 -25.86 -39.20
C ALA A 589 14.68 -24.57 -39.37
N GLU A 590 14.91 -24.14 -40.62
CA GLU A 590 15.62 -22.88 -40.91
C GLU A 590 14.91 -21.67 -40.31
N ARG A 591 13.58 -21.59 -40.44
CA ARG A 591 12.79 -20.49 -39.84
C ARG A 591 12.91 -20.43 -38.33
N HIS A 592 12.92 -21.56 -37.61
CA HIS A 592 13.13 -21.60 -36.17
C HIS A 592 14.52 -21.10 -35.78
N LEU A 593 15.57 -21.56 -36.49
CA LEU A 593 16.95 -21.16 -36.24
C LEU A 593 17.22 -19.69 -36.58
N ALA A 594 16.58 -19.15 -37.61
CA ALA A 594 16.66 -17.72 -37.95
C ALA A 594 16.16 -16.83 -36.80
N VAL A 595 15.03 -17.21 -36.16
CA VAL A 595 14.52 -16.49 -34.98
C VAL A 595 15.43 -16.72 -33.77
N ALA A 596 15.91 -17.97 -33.56
CA ALA A 596 16.84 -18.28 -32.48
C ALA A 596 18.11 -17.43 -32.52
N LEU A 597 18.68 -17.26 -33.72
CA LEU A 597 19.86 -16.43 -33.93
C LEU A 597 19.61 -14.94 -33.64
N ARG A 598 18.41 -14.44 -33.94
CA ARG A 598 18.02 -13.06 -33.58
C ARG A 598 17.90 -12.87 -32.08
N VAL A 599 17.36 -13.86 -31.36
CA VAL A 599 17.22 -13.84 -29.90
C VAL A 599 18.57 -13.98 -29.18
N ALA A 600 19.45 -14.85 -29.72
CA ALA A 600 20.76 -15.13 -29.13
C ALA A 600 21.89 -14.98 -30.18
N PRO A 601 22.22 -13.76 -30.64
CA PRO A 601 23.15 -13.52 -31.75
C PRO A 601 24.60 -13.92 -31.45
N ARG A 602 24.95 -14.09 -30.18
CA ARG A 602 26.31 -14.46 -29.73
C ARG A 602 26.48 -15.97 -29.50
N ASP A 603 25.41 -16.76 -29.63
CA ASP A 603 25.50 -18.22 -29.46
C ASP A 603 26.08 -18.87 -30.70
N ALA A 604 27.34 -19.32 -30.57
CA ALA A 604 28.09 -19.94 -31.67
C ALA A 604 27.43 -21.24 -32.15
N ARG A 605 26.80 -22.03 -31.28
CA ARG A 605 26.14 -23.30 -31.62
C ARG A 605 24.92 -23.03 -32.50
N ILE A 606 24.11 -22.04 -32.17
CA ILE A 606 22.94 -21.65 -32.96
C ILE A 606 23.40 -21.11 -34.33
N ALA A 607 24.44 -20.28 -34.36
CA ALA A 607 24.97 -19.73 -35.60
C ALA A 607 25.56 -20.78 -36.54
N GLU A 608 26.22 -21.79 -36.01
CA GLU A 608 26.77 -22.91 -36.79
C GLU A 608 25.63 -23.77 -37.37
N ARG A 609 24.66 -24.12 -36.51
CA ARG A 609 23.52 -24.94 -36.92
C ARG A 609 22.63 -24.23 -37.95
N TYR A 610 22.42 -22.92 -37.78
CA TYR A 610 21.71 -22.13 -38.77
C TYR A 610 22.39 -22.14 -40.13
N ARG A 611 23.74 -21.98 -40.19
CA ARG A 611 24.47 -22.00 -41.46
C ARG A 611 24.36 -23.36 -42.19
N ALA A 612 24.43 -24.46 -41.44
CA ALA A 612 24.27 -25.80 -42.00
C ALA A 612 22.87 -25.99 -42.60
N ILE A 613 21.82 -25.71 -41.84
CA ILE A 613 20.42 -25.86 -42.26
C ILE A 613 20.05 -24.90 -43.40
N ALA A 614 20.53 -23.64 -43.35
CA ALA A 614 20.27 -22.67 -44.42
C ALA A 614 20.85 -23.10 -45.77
N ALA A 615 21.98 -23.79 -45.76
CA ALA A 615 22.54 -24.37 -46.98
C ALA A 615 21.66 -25.49 -47.58
N GLU A 616 21.13 -26.38 -46.72
CA GLU A 616 20.19 -27.43 -47.12
C GLU A 616 18.85 -26.87 -47.60
N ALA A 617 18.32 -25.86 -46.89
CA ALA A 617 17.08 -25.16 -47.24
C ALA A 617 17.19 -24.51 -48.64
N ALA A 618 18.32 -23.87 -48.93
CA ALA A 618 18.58 -23.28 -50.25
C ALA A 618 18.58 -24.32 -51.38
N LEU A 619 19.10 -25.51 -51.13
CA LEU A 619 19.05 -26.62 -52.08
C LEU A 619 17.62 -27.15 -52.26
N ALA A 620 16.85 -27.29 -51.17
CA ALA A 620 15.47 -27.75 -51.23
C ALA A 620 14.56 -26.77 -52.01
N VAL A 621 14.74 -25.47 -51.85
CA VAL A 621 14.01 -24.43 -52.62
C VAL A 621 14.35 -24.53 -54.11
N ARG A 622 15.63 -24.68 -54.45
CA ARG A 622 16.06 -24.86 -55.86
C ARG A 622 15.51 -26.12 -56.52
N ALA A 623 15.39 -27.20 -55.77
CA ALA A 623 14.80 -28.45 -56.26
C ALA A 623 13.29 -28.28 -56.54
N ARG A 624 12.54 -27.63 -55.63
CA ARG A 624 11.09 -27.34 -55.81
C ARG A 624 10.80 -26.35 -56.93
N SER A 625 11.72 -25.44 -57.28
CA SER A 625 11.56 -24.50 -58.39
C SER A 625 11.88 -25.12 -59.77
N ARG A 626 12.45 -26.34 -59.79
CA ARG A 626 12.77 -27.10 -61.05
C ARG A 626 11.77 -28.21 -61.34
N SER A 627 10.91 -28.57 -60.36
CA SER A 627 9.75 -29.47 -60.53
C SER A 627 8.49 -28.70 -60.89
#